data_5d71e6e60e2ee330c595f48f1a8016d4
#
_entry.id   5d71e6e60e2ee330c595f48f1a8016d4
#
_cell.length_a   1.000
_cell.length_b   1.000
_cell.length_c   1.000
_cell.angle_alpha   90.00
_cell.angle_beta   90.00
_cell.angle_gamma   90.00
#
_symmetry.space_group_name_H-M   'P 1'
#
loop_
_entity.id
_entity.type
_entity.pdbx_description
1 polymer ?
#
loop_
_entity_poly.entity_id
_entity_poly.type
_entity_poly.pdbx_seq_one_letter_code
_entity_poly.pdbx_strand_id
1 'polypeptide(L)'
;MSTQAGWRVRAAVGADTQALLALRLALWPDADDGVAELQAALAQADASHLLVVDDADVALGFAEVSVRHDYVNGTESTPVGFLEGWYVSPAWRGRGLGRALVAAAVEWTREQGCAELASDARLDDSGAQAAHAACGFEPTERVVYYRLQLA
;
A
#
# COMPACT_ATOMS: atom_id res chain seq x y z
N MET A 1 -3.12 -3.39 -15.54
CA MET A 1 -3.84 -2.87 -14.36
C MET A 1 -5.33 -2.83 -14.64
N SER A 2 -6.14 -2.81 -13.59
CA SER A 2 -7.59 -2.84 -13.73
C SER A 2 -8.14 -1.49 -14.19
N THR A 3 -9.08 -1.54 -15.13
CA THR A 3 -9.86 -0.39 -15.60
C THR A 3 -11.34 -0.73 -15.43
N GLN A 4 -12.09 0.16 -14.80
CA GLN A 4 -13.53 0.07 -14.64
C GLN A 4 -14.18 1.37 -15.09
N ALA A 5 -15.52 1.36 -15.28
CA ALA A 5 -16.23 2.58 -15.60
C ALA A 5 -16.03 3.61 -14.47
N GLY A 6 -15.41 4.73 -14.79
CA GLY A 6 -15.19 5.85 -13.89
C GLY A 6 -13.86 5.85 -13.13
N TRP A 7 -13.04 4.80 -13.19
CA TRP A 7 -11.74 4.77 -12.54
C TRP A 7 -10.81 3.70 -13.10
N ARG A 8 -9.50 3.88 -12.87
CA ARG A 8 -8.46 2.92 -13.25
C ARG A 8 -7.27 2.98 -12.28
N VAL A 9 -6.49 1.91 -12.21
CA VAL A 9 -5.23 1.85 -11.45
C VAL A 9 -4.07 2.08 -12.41
N ARG A 10 -3.11 2.90 -11.99
CA ARG A 10 -1.85 3.12 -12.69
C ARG A 10 -0.70 3.37 -11.70
N ALA A 11 0.52 3.26 -12.18
CA ALA A 11 1.68 3.65 -11.39
C ALA A 11 1.72 5.17 -11.21
N ALA A 12 2.13 5.62 -10.02
CA ALA A 12 2.37 7.04 -9.76
C ALA A 12 3.65 7.48 -10.46
N VAL A 13 3.64 8.71 -10.94
CA VAL A 13 4.79 9.38 -11.56
C VAL A 13 5.10 10.68 -10.80
N GLY A 14 6.22 11.34 -11.13
CA GLY A 14 6.64 12.54 -10.41
C GLY A 14 5.59 13.65 -10.33
N ALA A 15 4.77 13.81 -11.36
CA ALA A 15 3.67 14.77 -11.39
C ALA A 15 2.57 14.48 -10.35
N ASP A 16 2.50 13.26 -9.82
CA ASP A 16 1.51 12.84 -8.83
C ASP A 16 1.93 13.13 -7.39
N THR A 17 3.12 13.68 -7.17
CA THR A 17 3.71 13.81 -5.82
C THR A 17 2.78 14.53 -4.85
N GLN A 18 2.18 15.66 -5.24
CA GLN A 18 1.29 16.43 -4.36
C GLN A 18 0.02 15.66 -4.02
N ALA A 19 -0.60 15.03 -5.01
CA ALA A 19 -1.80 14.22 -4.80
C ALA A 19 -1.51 13.02 -3.88
N LEU A 20 -0.38 12.36 -4.10
CA LEU A 20 0.04 11.22 -3.28
C LEU A 20 0.35 11.64 -1.85
N LEU A 21 1.02 12.78 -1.64
CA LEU A 21 1.24 13.34 -0.30
C LEU A 21 -0.06 13.56 0.44
N ALA A 22 -1.08 14.13 -0.22
CA ALA A 22 -2.38 14.37 0.39
C ALA A 22 -3.06 13.07 0.84
N LEU A 23 -2.99 12.03 0.01
CA LEU A 23 -3.55 10.72 0.34
C LEU A 23 -2.77 10.04 1.47
N ARG A 24 -1.45 10.15 1.48
CA ARG A 24 -0.60 9.64 2.56
C ARG A 24 -0.92 10.30 3.89
N LEU A 25 -1.10 11.61 3.92
CA LEU A 25 -1.50 12.34 5.13
C LEU A 25 -2.88 11.95 5.62
N ALA A 26 -3.80 11.59 4.72
CA ALA A 26 -5.12 11.10 5.12
C ALA A 26 -5.02 9.73 5.82
N LEU A 27 -4.09 8.87 5.39
CA LEU A 27 -3.85 7.57 6.03
C LEU A 27 -2.96 7.71 7.27
N TRP A 28 -1.93 8.53 7.21
CA TRP A 28 -0.95 8.75 8.27
C TRP A 28 -0.88 10.25 8.63
N PRO A 29 -1.81 10.75 9.47
CA PRO A 29 -1.89 12.18 9.79
C PRO A 29 -0.64 12.77 10.43
N ASP A 30 0.16 11.93 11.10
CA ASP A 30 1.40 12.34 11.79
C ASP A 30 2.65 12.20 10.90
N ALA A 31 2.48 11.79 9.64
CA ALA A 31 3.60 11.70 8.72
C ALA A 31 4.16 13.10 8.41
N ASP A 32 5.48 13.20 8.43
CA ASP A 32 6.21 14.45 8.15
C ASP A 32 7.02 14.38 6.86
N ASP A 33 6.69 13.45 5.97
CA ASP A 33 7.36 13.27 4.69
C ASP A 33 7.23 14.54 3.84
N GLY A 34 8.35 15.00 3.30
CA GLY A 34 8.39 16.10 2.36
C GLY A 34 8.26 15.64 0.91
N VAL A 35 8.12 16.64 0.01
CA VAL A 35 8.07 16.40 -1.44
C VAL A 35 9.32 15.68 -1.92
N ALA A 36 10.51 16.10 -1.47
CA ALA A 36 11.79 15.53 -1.90
C ALA A 36 11.93 14.06 -1.50
N GLU A 37 11.51 13.71 -0.28
CA GLU A 37 11.56 12.34 0.22
C GLU A 37 10.63 11.43 -0.60
N LEU A 38 9.43 11.90 -0.91
CA LEU A 38 8.49 11.13 -1.71
C LEU A 38 8.97 10.97 -3.16
N GLN A 39 9.52 12.03 -3.75
CA GLN A 39 10.10 11.94 -5.10
C GLN A 39 11.25 10.93 -5.16
N ALA A 40 12.09 10.91 -4.13
CA ALA A 40 13.16 9.92 -4.02
C ALA A 40 12.60 8.49 -3.89
N ALA A 41 11.53 8.31 -3.11
CA ALA A 41 10.87 7.02 -2.95
C ALA A 41 10.25 6.53 -4.26
N LEU A 42 9.65 7.42 -5.05
CA LEU A 42 9.07 7.09 -6.36
C LEU A 42 10.11 6.58 -7.37
N ALA A 43 11.36 6.95 -7.20
CA ALA A 43 12.46 6.54 -8.08
C ALA A 43 13.08 5.19 -7.69
N GLN A 44 12.69 4.59 -6.56
CA GLN A 44 13.28 3.33 -6.08
C GLN A 44 12.77 2.13 -6.87
N ALA A 45 13.70 1.24 -7.28
CA ALA A 45 13.36 0.06 -8.08
C ALA A 45 12.69 -1.05 -7.26
N ASP A 46 12.92 -1.10 -5.95
CA ASP A 46 12.37 -2.12 -5.04
C ASP A 46 11.10 -1.66 -4.34
N ALA A 47 10.45 -0.62 -4.83
CA ALA A 47 9.18 -0.12 -4.35
C ALA A 47 8.30 0.31 -5.52
N SER A 48 7.00 0.26 -5.33
CA SER A 48 6.02 0.75 -6.31
C SER A 48 4.93 1.54 -5.58
N HIS A 49 4.59 2.67 -6.16
CA HIS A 49 3.50 3.52 -5.69
C HIS A 49 2.40 3.47 -6.74
N LEU A 50 1.24 3.02 -6.33
CA LEU A 50 0.09 2.80 -7.22
C LEU A 50 -1.00 3.81 -6.87
N LEU A 51 -1.65 4.35 -7.88
CA LEU A 51 -2.79 5.23 -7.72
C LEU A 51 -4.01 4.62 -8.38
N VAL A 52 -5.17 4.82 -7.78
CA VAL A 52 -6.44 4.69 -8.48
C VAL A 52 -6.95 6.10 -8.77
N VAL A 53 -7.26 6.36 -10.03
CA VAL A 53 -7.64 7.68 -10.53
C VAL A 53 -8.97 7.60 -11.25
N ASP A 54 -9.71 8.72 -11.26
CA ASP A 54 -10.95 8.83 -12.04
C ASP A 54 -10.69 9.16 -13.52
N ASP A 55 -11.75 9.39 -14.27
CA ASP A 55 -11.66 9.69 -15.71
C ASP A 55 -10.96 11.04 -15.99
N ALA A 56 -10.91 11.94 -15.00
CA ALA A 56 -10.18 13.20 -15.08
C ALA A 56 -8.75 13.10 -14.51
N ASP A 57 -8.29 11.89 -14.23
CA ASP A 57 -6.97 11.60 -13.65
C ASP A 57 -6.79 12.16 -12.22
N VAL A 58 -7.89 12.34 -11.49
CA VAL A 58 -7.86 12.74 -10.08
C VAL A 58 -7.63 11.52 -9.21
N ALA A 59 -6.66 11.60 -8.29
CA ALA A 59 -6.32 10.49 -7.40
C ALA A 59 -7.40 10.25 -6.35
N LEU A 60 -7.89 9.03 -6.27
CA LEU A 60 -8.96 8.58 -5.38
C LEU A 60 -8.46 7.67 -4.26
N GLY A 61 -7.26 7.15 -4.40
CA GLY A 61 -6.65 6.23 -3.44
C GLY A 61 -5.26 5.83 -3.90
N PHE A 62 -4.54 5.13 -3.02
CA PHE A 62 -3.19 4.67 -3.31
C PHE A 62 -2.87 3.35 -2.62
N ALA A 63 -1.84 2.68 -3.12
CA ALA A 63 -1.14 1.61 -2.43
C ALA A 63 0.36 1.80 -2.60
N GLU A 64 1.09 1.52 -1.55
CA GLU A 64 2.55 1.43 -1.59
C GLU A 64 2.96 0.00 -1.30
N VAL A 65 3.80 -0.55 -2.14
CA VAL A 65 4.34 -1.90 -1.99
C VAL A 65 5.85 -1.86 -2.19
N SER A 66 6.56 -2.59 -1.36
CA SER A 66 8.02 -2.68 -1.45
C SER A 66 8.48 -4.11 -1.32
N VAL A 67 9.72 -4.39 -1.77
CA VAL A 67 10.38 -5.67 -1.50
C VAL A 67 11.14 -5.53 -0.18
N ARG A 68 10.85 -6.42 0.76
CA ARG A 68 11.60 -6.53 2.01
C ARG A 68 12.54 -7.73 1.93
N HIS A 69 13.81 -7.48 2.16
CA HIS A 69 14.87 -8.48 2.01
C HIS A 69 15.18 -9.22 3.31
N ASP A 70 14.82 -8.64 4.46
CA ASP A 70 14.93 -9.30 5.75
C ASP A 70 13.66 -10.11 6.05
N TYR A 71 13.77 -11.02 7.01
CA TYR A 71 12.63 -11.83 7.42
C TYR A 71 11.46 -10.96 7.88
N VAL A 72 10.27 -11.27 7.37
CA VAL A 72 9.01 -10.64 7.78
C VAL A 72 8.19 -11.66 8.57
N ASN A 73 7.74 -11.27 9.75
CA ASN A 73 6.90 -12.11 10.60
C ASN A 73 5.68 -12.63 9.84
N GLY A 74 5.40 -13.91 9.99
CA GLY A 74 4.24 -14.54 9.38
C GLY A 74 4.42 -15.00 7.94
N THR A 75 5.63 -14.83 7.36
CA THR A 75 5.94 -15.30 6.01
C THR A 75 6.85 -16.53 6.03
N GLU A 76 6.88 -17.27 4.93
CA GLU A 76 7.65 -18.51 4.79
C GLU A 76 8.80 -18.37 3.79
N SER A 77 8.96 -17.23 3.15
CA SER A 77 9.97 -16.97 2.12
C SER A 77 10.65 -15.62 2.32
N THR A 78 11.78 -15.42 1.65
CA THR A 78 12.48 -14.13 1.54
C THR A 78 13.15 -14.03 0.18
N PRO A 79 13.15 -12.86 -0.46
CA PRO A 79 12.43 -11.64 -0.06
C PRO A 79 10.92 -11.76 -0.25
N VAL A 80 10.16 -10.88 0.36
CA VAL A 80 8.71 -10.81 0.17
C VAL A 80 8.31 -9.39 -0.24
N GLY A 81 7.18 -9.27 -0.95
CA GLY A 81 6.51 -7.99 -1.09
C GLY A 81 5.84 -7.61 0.22
N PHE A 82 5.78 -6.32 0.52
CA PHE A 82 5.08 -5.82 1.70
C PHE A 82 4.19 -4.64 1.29
N LEU A 83 2.90 -4.75 1.59
CA LEU A 83 1.94 -3.68 1.38
C LEU A 83 2.11 -2.67 2.52
N GLU A 84 2.86 -1.61 2.25
CA GLU A 84 3.26 -0.60 3.23
C GLU A 84 2.14 0.37 3.56
N GLY A 85 1.32 0.71 2.59
CA GLY A 85 0.19 1.60 2.73
C GLY A 85 -0.91 1.28 1.75
N TRP A 86 -2.17 1.52 2.16
CA TRP A 86 -3.32 1.19 1.35
C TRP A 86 -4.51 2.04 1.81
N TYR A 87 -5.01 2.91 0.93
CA TYR A 87 -6.03 3.87 1.28
C TYR A 87 -6.92 4.19 0.08
N VAL A 88 -8.20 4.31 0.32
CA VAL A 88 -9.19 4.80 -0.65
C VAL A 88 -9.97 5.94 0.00
N SER A 89 -10.16 7.03 -0.72
CA SER A 89 -10.95 8.16 -0.26
C SER A 89 -12.35 7.70 0.16
N PRO A 90 -12.90 8.19 1.29
CA PRO A 90 -14.14 7.66 1.85
C PRO A 90 -15.33 7.61 0.88
N ALA A 91 -15.47 8.63 0.02
CA ALA A 91 -16.57 8.71 -0.96
C ALA A 91 -16.51 7.59 -2.02
N TRP A 92 -15.36 6.96 -2.19
CA TRP A 92 -15.13 5.93 -3.21
C TRP A 92 -15.00 4.52 -2.66
N ARG A 93 -15.19 4.34 -1.37
CA ARG A 93 -15.13 3.02 -0.72
C ARG A 93 -16.33 2.16 -1.09
N GLY A 94 -16.14 0.84 -1.03
CA GLY A 94 -17.19 -0.12 -1.36
C GLY A 94 -17.46 -0.29 -2.86
N ARG A 95 -16.57 0.20 -3.73
CA ARG A 95 -16.72 0.15 -5.18
C ARG A 95 -15.63 -0.68 -5.87
N GLY A 96 -14.81 -1.39 -5.12
CA GLY A 96 -13.75 -2.24 -5.66
C GLY A 96 -12.40 -1.59 -5.89
N LEU A 97 -12.23 -0.29 -5.55
CA LEU A 97 -10.97 0.41 -5.77
C LEU A 97 -9.83 -0.18 -4.94
N GLY A 98 -10.08 -0.45 -3.66
CA GLY A 98 -9.08 -1.05 -2.77
C GLY A 98 -8.65 -2.43 -3.24
N ARG A 99 -9.58 -3.25 -3.68
CA ARG A 99 -9.30 -4.57 -4.25
C ARG A 99 -8.43 -4.46 -5.52
N ALA A 100 -8.72 -3.51 -6.39
CA ALA A 100 -7.94 -3.30 -7.61
C ALA A 100 -6.50 -2.85 -7.29
N LEU A 101 -6.32 -2.00 -6.29
CA LEU A 101 -5.00 -1.60 -5.81
C LEU A 101 -4.19 -2.81 -5.31
N VAL A 102 -4.82 -3.68 -4.52
CA VAL A 102 -4.16 -4.91 -4.03
C VAL A 102 -3.82 -5.84 -5.19
N ALA A 103 -4.71 -6.00 -6.17
CA ALA A 103 -4.43 -6.83 -7.35
C ALA A 103 -3.20 -6.32 -8.12
N ALA A 104 -3.06 -5.00 -8.28
CA ALA A 104 -1.90 -4.41 -8.91
C ALA A 104 -0.62 -4.60 -8.07
N ALA A 105 -0.72 -4.50 -6.76
CA ALA A 105 0.40 -4.78 -5.84
C ALA A 105 0.84 -6.25 -5.92
N VAL A 106 -0.11 -7.18 -6.02
CA VAL A 106 0.17 -8.61 -6.20
C VAL A 106 0.94 -8.86 -7.50
N GLU A 107 0.49 -8.28 -8.61
CA GLU A 107 1.18 -8.43 -9.89
C GLU A 107 2.61 -7.87 -9.84
N TRP A 108 2.78 -6.69 -9.28
CA TRP A 108 4.11 -6.11 -9.12
C TRP A 108 5.01 -7.00 -8.27
N THR A 109 4.49 -7.54 -7.16
CA THR A 109 5.22 -8.44 -6.26
C THR A 109 5.69 -9.71 -6.99
N ARG A 110 4.83 -10.28 -7.84
CA ARG A 110 5.21 -11.43 -8.68
C ARG A 110 6.31 -11.07 -9.68
N GLU A 111 6.24 -9.89 -10.29
CA GLU A 111 7.26 -9.39 -11.22
C GLU A 111 8.62 -9.23 -10.54
N GLN A 112 8.64 -8.97 -9.23
CA GLN A 112 9.87 -8.90 -8.44
C GLN A 112 10.43 -10.28 -8.08
N GLY A 113 9.75 -11.36 -8.44
CA GLY A 113 10.16 -12.72 -8.12
C GLY A 113 9.80 -13.18 -6.71
N CYS A 114 8.96 -12.44 -6.01
CA CYS A 114 8.53 -12.80 -4.66
C CYS A 114 7.35 -13.79 -4.71
N ALA A 115 7.34 -14.72 -3.76
CA ALA A 115 6.29 -15.73 -3.64
C ALA A 115 5.16 -15.33 -2.70
N GLU A 116 5.36 -14.27 -1.90
CA GLU A 116 4.39 -13.80 -0.92
C GLU A 116 4.29 -12.30 -0.93
N LEU A 117 3.06 -11.79 -0.69
CA LEU A 117 2.79 -10.39 -0.35
C LEU A 117 2.31 -10.36 1.09
N ALA A 118 3.07 -9.73 1.96
CA ALA A 118 2.73 -9.55 3.36
C ALA A 118 2.13 -8.17 3.61
N SER A 119 1.46 -8.03 4.72
CA SER A 119 0.91 -6.77 5.18
C SER A 119 0.72 -6.83 6.68
N ASP A 120 0.34 -5.72 7.29
CA ASP A 120 -0.06 -5.67 8.69
C ASP A 120 -1.25 -4.75 8.90
N ALA A 121 -1.89 -4.92 10.04
CA ALA A 121 -2.94 -4.03 10.51
C ALA A 121 -2.86 -3.98 12.04
N ARG A 122 -3.27 -2.86 12.62
CA ARG A 122 -3.36 -2.76 14.07
C ARG A 122 -4.38 -3.77 14.59
N LEU A 123 -4.08 -4.34 15.76
CA LEU A 123 -4.95 -5.34 16.39
C LEU A 123 -6.35 -4.78 16.69
N ASP A 124 -6.45 -3.48 16.96
CA ASP A 124 -7.70 -2.79 17.26
C ASP A 124 -8.40 -2.19 16.03
N ASP A 125 -7.87 -2.41 14.83
CA ASP A 125 -8.46 -1.90 13.58
C ASP A 125 -9.21 -3.01 12.85
N SER A 126 -10.45 -3.24 13.26
CA SER A 126 -11.31 -4.28 12.66
C SER A 126 -11.66 -4.00 11.20
N GLY A 127 -11.74 -2.73 10.81
CA GLY A 127 -11.99 -2.33 9.42
C GLY A 127 -10.85 -2.70 8.50
N ALA A 128 -9.61 -2.42 8.90
CA ALA A 128 -8.42 -2.82 8.13
C ALA A 128 -8.30 -4.33 8.04
N GLN A 129 -8.58 -5.05 9.12
CA GLN A 129 -8.56 -6.52 9.12
C GLN A 129 -9.59 -7.10 8.15
N ALA A 130 -10.82 -6.58 8.16
CA ALA A 130 -11.88 -7.00 7.24
C ALA A 130 -11.51 -6.71 5.77
N ALA A 131 -10.90 -5.57 5.49
CA ALA A 131 -10.45 -5.21 4.15
C ALA A 131 -9.38 -6.16 3.63
N HIS A 132 -8.40 -6.52 4.48
CA HIS A 132 -7.39 -7.52 4.12
C HIS A 132 -8.02 -8.88 3.82
N ALA A 133 -8.90 -9.37 4.68
CA ALA A 133 -9.58 -10.64 4.49
C ALA A 133 -10.40 -10.66 3.19
N ALA A 134 -11.08 -9.56 2.87
CA ALA A 134 -11.86 -9.43 1.64
C ALA A 134 -11.00 -9.52 0.37
N CYS A 135 -9.70 -9.20 0.46
CA CYS A 135 -8.74 -9.30 -0.65
C CYS A 135 -7.96 -10.62 -0.66
N GLY A 136 -8.30 -11.56 0.23
CA GLY A 136 -7.69 -12.89 0.27
C GLY A 136 -6.47 -13.02 1.17
N PHE A 137 -6.10 -11.99 1.92
CA PHE A 137 -5.06 -12.11 2.94
C PHE A 137 -5.53 -13.00 4.08
N GLU A 138 -4.61 -13.82 4.58
CA GLU A 138 -4.85 -14.68 5.75
C GLU A 138 -4.08 -14.13 6.95
N PRO A 139 -4.70 -14.01 8.13
CA PRO A 139 -3.96 -13.63 9.33
C PRO A 139 -2.99 -14.75 9.72
N THR A 140 -1.73 -14.40 9.95
CA THR A 140 -0.67 -15.37 10.28
C THR A 140 -0.20 -15.26 11.71
N GLU A 141 0.06 -14.05 12.20
CA GLU A 141 0.58 -13.84 13.55
C GLU A 141 -0.03 -12.60 14.18
N ARG A 142 -0.09 -12.61 15.52
CA ARG A 142 -0.38 -11.44 16.33
C ARG A 142 0.83 -11.16 17.18
N VAL A 143 1.35 -9.92 17.15
CA VAL A 143 2.58 -9.55 17.82
C VAL A 143 2.36 -8.33 18.70
N VAL A 144 3.16 -8.24 19.77
CA VAL A 144 3.27 -7.04 20.59
C VAL A 144 4.69 -6.51 20.41
N TYR A 145 4.82 -5.25 20.06
CA TYR A 145 6.11 -4.60 19.93
C TYR A 145 6.51 -3.96 21.25
N TYR A 146 7.76 -4.14 21.65
CA TYR A 146 8.32 -3.55 22.85
C TYR A 146 9.49 -2.66 22.50
N ARG A 147 9.67 -1.60 23.27
CA ARG A 147 10.89 -0.79 23.21
C ARG A 147 11.35 -0.41 24.61
N LEU A 148 12.66 -0.29 24.79
CA LEU A 148 13.28 0.32 25.95
C LEU A 148 14.06 1.53 25.46
N GLN A 149 13.66 2.72 25.90
CA GLN A 149 14.37 3.94 25.53
C GLN A 149 15.65 4.02 26.36
N LEU A 150 16.80 4.17 25.67
CA LEU A 150 18.09 4.27 26.32
C LEU A 150 18.45 5.74 26.51
N ALA A 151 19.01 6.03 27.69
CA ALA A 151 19.41 7.39 28.05
C ALA A 151 20.70 7.80 27.31
#